data_de2613fefbd9c4500eb9f166e9b33964
#
_entry.id   de2613fefbd9c4500eb9f166e9b33964
#
_cell.length_a   1.000
_cell.length_b   1.000
_cell.length_c   1.000
_cell.angle_alpha   90.00
_cell.angle_beta   90.00
_cell.angle_gamma   90.00
#
_symmetry.space_group_name_H-M   'P 1'
#
loop_
_entity.id
_entity.type
_entity.pdbx_description
1 polymer ?
#
loop_
_entity_poly.entity_id
_entity_poly.type
_entity_poly.pdbx_seq_one_letter_code
_entity_poly.pdbx_strand_id
1 'polypeptide(L)'
;MKKRIILLMALLMAAAIGLQAQSRLEPMTQIEQELWGEKEFGTWLSKKASQQMLKFPTPMEDFPSALYVFCGKGESGRLQVKRCVVNKEAGPDESKLRLDSIEVKTDKATAVAFSDLIKHAVATCMFNDERLGFDGTTYFFGNSIRVATIWSPDSGSNCKRLTDVLEKAMTAVRNQDEDELKALLPEVESLTEVFKKLYPKD
;
A
#
# COMPACT_ATOMS: atom_id res chain seq x y z
N MET A 1 -19.23 34.28 27.94
CA MET A 1 -17.90 33.67 27.79
C MET A 1 -17.91 32.13 27.95
N LYS A 2 -18.45 31.56 29.02
CA LYS A 2 -18.45 30.07 29.26
C LYS A 2 -19.05 29.24 28.14
N LYS A 3 -20.18 29.65 27.52
CA LYS A 3 -20.81 28.90 26.41
C LYS A 3 -19.95 28.82 25.13
N ARG A 4 -19.16 29.88 24.85
CA ARG A 4 -18.25 29.86 23.66
C ARG A 4 -17.03 28.98 23.87
N ILE A 5 -16.54 28.87 25.11
CA ILE A 5 -15.41 27.97 25.45
C ILE A 5 -15.85 26.50 25.35
N ILE A 6 -17.06 26.17 25.83
CA ILE A 6 -17.61 24.80 25.74
C ILE A 6 -17.83 24.42 24.28
N LEU A 7 -18.32 25.32 23.43
CA LEU A 7 -18.49 25.05 22.01
C LEU A 7 -17.14 24.84 21.30
N LEU A 8 -16.12 25.64 21.65
CA LEU A 8 -14.77 25.49 21.08
C LEU A 8 -14.10 24.19 21.52
N MET A 9 -14.26 23.78 22.78
CA MET A 9 -13.77 22.50 23.28
C MET A 9 -14.50 21.31 22.66
N ALA A 10 -15.82 21.42 22.43
CA ALA A 10 -16.58 20.38 21.73
C ALA A 10 -16.17 20.27 20.25
N LEU A 11 -15.88 21.39 19.58
CA LEU A 11 -15.35 21.39 18.20
C LEU A 11 -13.93 20.81 18.12
N LEU A 12 -13.06 21.13 19.10
CA LEU A 12 -11.71 20.58 19.20
C LEU A 12 -11.73 19.06 19.51
N MET A 13 -12.65 18.61 20.37
CA MET A 13 -12.83 17.17 20.62
C MET A 13 -13.43 16.44 19.41
N ALA A 14 -14.37 17.02 18.70
CA ALA A 14 -14.92 16.46 17.47
C ALA A 14 -13.85 16.38 16.35
N ALA A 15 -12.97 17.38 16.25
CA ALA A 15 -11.84 17.35 15.31
C ALA A 15 -10.78 16.29 15.72
N ALA A 16 -10.58 16.03 17.01
CA ALA A 16 -9.64 15.01 17.50
C ALA A 16 -10.16 13.58 17.29
N ILE A 17 -11.48 13.38 17.24
CA ILE A 17 -12.09 12.07 17.00
C ILE A 17 -12.04 11.69 15.50
N GLY A 18 -11.92 12.67 14.60
CA GLY A 18 -11.92 12.48 13.15
C GLY A 18 -10.57 12.11 12.50
N LEU A 19 -9.47 12.09 13.26
CA LEU A 19 -8.10 11.94 12.74
C LEU A 19 -7.35 10.75 13.34
N GLN A 20 -8.03 9.63 13.58
CA GLN A 20 -7.31 8.44 14.03
C GLN A 20 -6.96 7.57 12.84
N ALA A 21 -5.71 7.68 12.41
CA ALA A 21 -5.09 6.79 11.45
C ALA A 21 -5.02 5.35 11.98
N GLN A 22 -4.86 4.38 11.09
CA GLN A 22 -4.84 2.95 11.45
C GLN A 22 -3.42 2.48 11.81
N SER A 23 -3.30 1.67 12.85
CA SER A 23 -2.02 1.08 13.28
C SER A 23 -1.84 -0.38 12.87
N ARG A 24 -2.90 -1.02 12.35
CA ARG A 24 -2.91 -2.45 11.97
C ARG A 24 -3.55 -2.64 10.60
N LEU A 25 -3.08 -3.67 9.90
CA LEU A 25 -3.71 -4.13 8.67
C LEU A 25 -5.02 -4.86 8.98
N GLU A 26 -6.02 -4.64 8.15
CA GLU A 26 -7.32 -5.31 8.20
C GLU A 26 -7.46 -6.29 7.03
N PRO A 27 -8.09 -7.46 7.24
CA PRO A 27 -8.41 -8.33 6.13
C PRO A 27 -9.48 -7.67 5.24
N MET A 28 -9.24 -7.65 3.94
CA MET A 28 -10.24 -7.16 3.00
C MET A 28 -11.41 -8.14 2.89
N THR A 29 -12.60 -7.69 3.22
CA THR A 29 -13.82 -8.51 3.14
C THR A 29 -14.29 -8.66 1.69
N GLN A 30 -15.12 -9.67 1.41
CA GLN A 30 -15.72 -9.84 0.08
C GLN A 30 -16.60 -8.65 -0.30
N ILE A 31 -17.30 -8.04 0.67
CA ILE A 31 -18.14 -6.86 0.46
C ILE A 31 -17.29 -5.66 0.02
N GLU A 32 -16.13 -5.45 0.63
CA GLU A 32 -15.21 -4.39 0.22
C GLU A 32 -14.65 -4.62 -1.18
N GLN A 33 -14.33 -5.87 -1.54
CA GLN A 33 -13.93 -6.23 -2.90
C GLN A 33 -15.02 -5.91 -3.92
N GLU A 34 -16.28 -6.13 -3.59
CA GLU A 34 -17.44 -5.79 -4.43
C GLU A 34 -17.67 -4.27 -4.51
N LEU A 35 -17.53 -3.54 -3.39
CA LEU A 35 -17.66 -2.09 -3.31
C LEU A 35 -16.58 -1.34 -4.10
N TRP A 36 -15.35 -1.84 -4.09
CA TRP A 36 -14.26 -1.27 -4.90
C TRP A 36 -14.36 -1.62 -6.38
N GLY A 37 -15.35 -2.44 -6.75
CA GLY A 37 -15.70 -2.81 -8.11
C GLY A 37 -14.68 -3.74 -8.77
N GLU A 38 -15.13 -4.86 -9.31
CA GLU A 38 -14.26 -5.80 -10.06
C GLU A 38 -13.49 -5.10 -11.20
N LYS A 39 -14.07 -4.08 -11.82
CA LYS A 39 -13.43 -3.36 -12.92
C LYS A 39 -12.24 -2.51 -12.48
N GLU A 40 -12.38 -1.75 -11.40
CA GLU A 40 -11.32 -0.83 -10.97
C GLU A 40 -10.23 -1.57 -10.20
N PHE A 41 -10.61 -2.36 -9.20
CA PHE A 41 -9.66 -3.13 -8.40
C PHE A 41 -9.01 -4.26 -9.20
N GLY A 42 -9.78 -4.99 -10.02
CA GLY A 42 -9.28 -6.07 -10.88
C GLY A 42 -8.24 -5.62 -11.91
N THR A 43 -8.31 -4.36 -12.35
CA THR A 43 -7.30 -3.75 -13.23
C THR A 43 -5.94 -3.64 -12.55
N TRP A 44 -5.92 -3.46 -11.23
CA TRP A 44 -4.72 -3.27 -10.43
C TRP A 44 -4.20 -4.57 -9.81
N LEU A 45 -5.05 -5.58 -9.64
CA LEU A 45 -4.66 -6.84 -9.01
C LEU A 45 -3.95 -7.75 -10.01
N SER A 46 -2.69 -8.09 -9.75
CA SER A 46 -1.94 -9.02 -10.59
C SER A 46 -2.07 -10.45 -10.06
N LYS A 47 -2.65 -11.34 -10.88
CA LYS A 47 -2.69 -12.79 -10.59
C LYS A 47 -1.33 -13.48 -10.70
N LYS A 48 -0.33 -12.82 -11.29
CA LYS A 48 1.01 -13.37 -11.53
C LYS A 48 2.04 -12.91 -10.50
N ALA A 49 1.78 -11.82 -9.79
CA ALA A 49 2.68 -11.32 -8.75
C ALA A 49 2.70 -12.27 -7.55
N SER A 50 3.88 -12.49 -6.98
CA SER A 50 4.05 -13.23 -5.73
C SER A 50 3.39 -12.48 -4.57
N GLN A 51 3.63 -11.17 -4.52
CA GLN A 51 3.00 -10.21 -3.61
C GLN A 51 2.88 -8.85 -4.30
N GLN A 52 2.02 -7.99 -3.76
CA GLN A 52 1.80 -6.65 -4.30
C GLN A 52 1.35 -5.67 -3.22
N MET A 53 1.60 -4.38 -3.46
CA MET A 53 0.99 -3.26 -2.76
C MET A 53 0.25 -2.39 -3.78
N LEU A 54 -1.01 -2.08 -3.51
CA LEU A 54 -1.78 -1.10 -4.28
C LEU A 54 -1.95 0.16 -3.42
N LYS A 55 -1.78 1.33 -4.02
CA LYS A 55 -1.94 2.64 -3.40
C LYS A 55 -3.06 3.39 -4.11
N PHE A 56 -4.09 3.75 -3.36
CA PHE A 56 -5.22 4.57 -3.81
C PHE A 56 -5.28 5.83 -2.96
N PRO A 57 -4.64 6.92 -3.42
CA PRO A 57 -4.70 8.21 -2.74
C PRO A 57 -6.09 8.82 -2.91
N THR A 58 -6.44 9.76 -2.05
CA THR A 58 -7.61 10.60 -2.28
C THR A 58 -7.45 11.40 -3.59
N PRO A 59 -8.57 11.74 -4.27
CA PRO A 59 -8.52 12.35 -5.60
C PRO A 59 -7.74 13.66 -5.71
N MET A 60 -7.36 14.26 -4.58
CA MET A 60 -6.67 15.55 -4.56
C MET A 60 -5.14 15.44 -4.54
N GLU A 61 -4.56 14.28 -4.21
CA GLU A 61 -3.12 14.20 -3.92
C GLU A 61 -2.30 13.54 -5.04
N ASP A 62 -2.76 12.44 -5.61
CA ASP A 62 -1.96 11.68 -6.57
C ASP A 62 -2.86 10.67 -7.32
N PHE A 63 -2.32 9.99 -8.34
CA PHE A 63 -3.03 8.94 -9.05
C PHE A 63 -2.77 7.57 -8.43
N PRO A 64 -3.71 6.60 -8.60
CA PRO A 64 -3.50 5.22 -8.18
C PRO A 64 -2.22 4.63 -8.76
N SER A 65 -1.54 3.84 -7.95
CA SER A 65 -0.31 3.14 -8.33
C SER A 65 -0.19 1.79 -7.64
N ALA A 66 0.62 0.90 -8.18
CA ALA A 66 0.85 -0.41 -7.63
C ALA A 66 2.31 -0.83 -7.75
N LEU A 67 2.81 -1.53 -6.74
CA LEU A 67 4.07 -2.26 -6.74
C LEU A 67 3.78 -3.76 -6.81
N TYR A 68 4.38 -4.43 -7.77
CA TYR A 68 4.30 -5.90 -7.91
C TYR A 68 5.67 -6.50 -7.70
N VAL A 69 5.73 -7.57 -6.93
CA VAL A 69 6.92 -8.36 -6.67
C VAL A 69 6.76 -9.71 -7.34
N PHE A 70 7.71 -10.09 -8.17
CA PHE A 70 7.74 -11.37 -8.87
C PHE A 70 8.97 -12.15 -8.46
N CYS A 71 8.77 -13.24 -7.73
CA CYS A 71 9.81 -14.22 -7.43
C CYS A 71 9.85 -15.25 -8.57
N GLY A 72 10.75 -15.04 -9.52
CA GLY A 72 10.89 -15.90 -10.69
C GLY A 72 11.30 -17.35 -10.39
N LYS A 73 11.18 -18.22 -11.38
CA LYS A 73 11.84 -19.53 -11.37
C LYS A 73 13.31 -19.32 -11.72
N GLY A 74 14.24 -19.81 -10.88
CA GLY A 74 15.69 -19.60 -11.06
C GLY A 74 16.24 -18.52 -10.16
N GLU A 75 17.32 -17.84 -10.59
CA GLU A 75 18.10 -16.89 -9.77
C GLU A 75 17.65 -15.43 -9.90
N SER A 76 16.67 -15.14 -10.73
CA SER A 76 16.19 -13.78 -11.00
C SER A 76 14.84 -13.50 -10.39
N GLY A 77 14.67 -12.26 -9.95
CA GLY A 77 13.40 -11.66 -9.55
C GLY A 77 13.17 -10.36 -10.30
N ARG A 78 12.03 -9.73 -10.07
CA ARG A 78 11.76 -8.37 -10.55
C ARG A 78 10.73 -7.67 -9.68
N LEU A 79 10.85 -6.36 -9.62
CA LEU A 79 9.81 -5.48 -9.12
C LEU A 79 9.28 -4.63 -10.27
N GLN A 80 7.98 -4.40 -10.26
CA GLN A 80 7.29 -3.63 -11.30
C GLN A 80 6.36 -2.61 -10.64
N VAL A 81 6.41 -1.38 -11.11
CA VAL A 81 5.45 -0.35 -10.75
C VAL A 81 4.50 -0.12 -11.91
N LYS A 82 3.21 -0.11 -11.62
CA LYS A 82 2.14 0.32 -12.51
C LYS A 82 1.53 1.59 -11.92
N ARG A 83 1.27 2.59 -12.75
CA ARG A 83 0.68 3.87 -12.31
C ARG A 83 -0.21 4.47 -13.37
N CYS A 84 -1.16 5.30 -12.97
CA CYS A 84 -1.83 6.23 -13.86
C CYS A 84 -0.93 7.43 -14.15
N VAL A 85 -0.90 7.86 -15.39
CA VAL A 85 -0.21 9.09 -15.80
C VAL A 85 -1.13 9.90 -16.70
N VAL A 86 -0.97 11.22 -16.68
CA VAL A 86 -1.73 12.10 -17.58
C VAL A 86 -1.20 11.92 -19.00
N ASN A 87 -2.09 11.55 -19.92
CA ASN A 87 -1.77 11.50 -21.34
C ASN A 87 -1.87 12.92 -21.93
N LYS A 88 -0.75 13.59 -22.07
CA LYS A 88 -0.68 14.96 -22.60
C LYS A 88 -1.00 15.05 -24.09
N GLU A 89 -0.96 13.93 -24.81
CA GLU A 89 -1.18 13.82 -26.24
C GLU A 89 -2.61 13.35 -26.58
N ALA A 90 -3.45 13.10 -25.55
CA ALA A 90 -4.82 12.63 -25.76
C ALA A 90 -5.66 13.67 -26.52
N GLY A 91 -6.34 13.22 -27.55
CA GLY A 91 -7.34 13.99 -28.28
C GLY A 91 -8.57 14.32 -27.40
N PRO A 92 -9.48 15.17 -27.89
CA PRO A 92 -10.64 15.63 -27.11
C PRO A 92 -11.58 14.48 -26.65
N ASP A 93 -11.61 13.38 -27.39
CA ASP A 93 -12.47 12.21 -27.12
C ASP A 93 -11.71 11.04 -26.48
N GLU A 94 -10.42 11.19 -26.17
CA GLU A 94 -9.59 10.15 -25.60
C GLU A 94 -9.46 10.32 -24.07
N SER A 95 -9.22 9.21 -23.36
CA SER A 95 -8.94 9.26 -21.93
C SER A 95 -7.67 10.05 -21.67
N LYS A 96 -7.78 11.09 -20.84
CA LYS A 96 -6.63 11.87 -20.38
C LYS A 96 -5.71 11.08 -19.44
N LEU A 97 -6.11 9.89 -19.03
CA LEU A 97 -5.33 9.01 -18.15
C LEU A 97 -4.93 7.74 -18.91
N ARG A 98 -3.65 7.39 -18.82
CA ARG A 98 -3.13 6.11 -19.31
C ARG A 98 -2.42 5.37 -18.19
N LEU A 99 -2.34 4.05 -18.32
CA LEU A 99 -1.54 3.20 -17.46
C LEU A 99 -0.12 3.10 -18.02
N ASP A 100 0.84 3.38 -17.15
CA ASP A 100 2.27 3.23 -17.41
C ASP A 100 2.85 2.13 -16.53
N SER A 101 3.87 1.41 -17.01
CA SER A 101 4.46 0.29 -16.31
C SER A 101 5.98 0.29 -16.48
N ILE A 102 6.70 0.30 -15.37
CA ILE A 102 8.15 0.30 -15.32
C ILE A 102 8.58 -0.88 -14.46
N GLU A 103 9.66 -1.57 -14.84
CA GLU A 103 10.20 -2.70 -14.07
C GLU A 103 11.71 -2.61 -13.88
N VAL A 104 12.16 -3.14 -12.75
CA VAL A 104 13.57 -3.40 -12.45
C VAL A 104 13.75 -4.89 -12.26
N LYS A 105 14.72 -5.46 -12.99
CA LYS A 105 15.20 -6.80 -12.74
C LYS A 105 16.15 -6.76 -11.55
N THR A 106 16.08 -7.76 -10.70
CA THR A 106 16.96 -7.89 -9.54
C THR A 106 17.26 -9.37 -9.29
N ASP A 107 18.12 -9.65 -8.34
CA ASP A 107 18.33 -11.02 -7.91
C ASP A 107 17.11 -11.57 -7.14
N LYS A 108 17.05 -12.90 -7.05
CA LYS A 108 15.95 -13.60 -6.39
C LYS A 108 15.85 -13.26 -4.90
N ALA A 109 16.99 -13.10 -4.22
CA ALA A 109 17.01 -12.84 -2.78
C ALA A 109 16.34 -11.51 -2.47
N THR A 110 16.65 -10.46 -3.25
CA THR A 110 16.00 -9.15 -3.15
C THR A 110 14.49 -9.26 -3.36
N ALA A 111 14.04 -9.91 -4.43
CA ALA A 111 12.60 -10.07 -4.68
C ALA A 111 11.90 -10.87 -3.57
N VAL A 112 12.54 -11.94 -3.06
CA VAL A 112 12.00 -12.74 -1.95
C VAL A 112 11.89 -11.90 -0.67
N ALA A 113 12.88 -11.08 -0.36
CA ALA A 113 12.84 -10.23 0.83
C ALA A 113 11.61 -9.28 0.82
N PHE A 114 11.35 -8.58 -0.29
CA PHE A 114 10.16 -7.74 -0.43
C PHE A 114 8.85 -8.57 -0.39
N SER A 115 8.85 -9.73 -1.03
CA SER A 115 7.70 -10.65 -1.00
C SER A 115 7.39 -11.12 0.42
N ASP A 116 8.41 -11.53 1.18
CA ASP A 116 8.26 -12.00 2.55
C ASP A 116 7.81 -10.88 3.50
N LEU A 117 8.30 -9.66 3.32
CA LEU A 117 7.82 -8.50 4.07
C LEU A 117 6.30 -8.35 3.93
N ILE A 118 5.79 -8.27 2.70
CA ILE A 118 4.35 -8.11 2.45
C ILE A 118 3.58 -9.32 2.98
N LYS A 119 4.05 -10.54 2.73
CA LYS A 119 3.42 -11.77 3.19
C LYS A 119 3.28 -11.81 4.71
N HIS A 120 4.34 -11.49 5.45
CA HIS A 120 4.30 -11.50 6.90
C HIS A 120 3.46 -10.36 7.47
N ALA A 121 3.49 -9.17 6.87
CA ALA A 121 2.60 -8.09 7.25
C ALA A 121 1.13 -8.49 7.10
N VAL A 122 0.75 -9.06 5.94
CA VAL A 122 -0.63 -9.54 5.69
C VAL A 122 -1.02 -10.67 6.64
N ALA A 123 -0.06 -11.50 7.09
CA ALA A 123 -0.34 -12.55 8.06
C ALA A 123 -0.76 -12.01 9.44
N THR A 124 -0.35 -10.79 9.80
CA THR A 124 -0.70 -10.14 11.07
C THR A 124 -2.01 -9.35 11.01
N CYS A 125 -2.72 -9.35 9.88
CA CYS A 125 -3.97 -8.61 9.77
C CYS A 125 -5.04 -9.16 10.72
N MET A 126 -5.75 -8.24 11.38
CA MET A 126 -6.85 -8.54 12.31
C MET A 126 -8.01 -7.61 12.00
N PHE A 127 -9.23 -8.09 12.24
CA PHE A 127 -10.39 -7.21 12.21
C PHE A 127 -10.21 -6.12 13.26
N ASN A 128 -10.38 -4.88 12.85
CA ASN A 128 -10.30 -3.72 13.71
C ASN A 128 -11.68 -3.06 13.75
N ASP A 129 -11.99 -2.38 14.86
CA ASP A 129 -13.22 -1.61 14.94
C ASP A 129 -13.12 -0.41 14.00
N GLU A 130 -14.14 -0.26 13.19
CA GLU A 130 -14.30 0.62 12.05
C GLU A 130 -13.74 2.04 12.22
N ARG A 131 -12.88 2.45 11.30
CA ARG A 131 -12.50 3.84 11.15
C ARG A 131 -12.52 4.20 9.67
N LEU A 132 -13.65 4.72 9.24
CA LEU A 132 -13.79 5.30 7.91
C LEU A 132 -13.35 6.76 7.98
N GLY A 133 -12.30 7.11 7.25
CA GLY A 133 -11.91 8.49 7.00
C GLY A 133 -12.32 8.95 5.61
N PHE A 134 -12.50 10.25 5.45
CA PHE A 134 -12.86 10.84 4.15
C PHE A 134 -11.62 11.28 3.35
N ASP A 135 -10.51 11.61 4.04
CA ASP A 135 -9.27 12.10 3.44
C ASP A 135 -8.11 11.19 3.84
N GLY A 136 -7.37 10.69 2.87
CA GLY A 136 -6.21 9.86 3.12
C GLY A 136 -5.90 8.88 2.01
N THR A 137 -4.87 8.07 2.19
CA THR A 137 -4.47 7.05 1.23
C THR A 137 -4.85 5.66 1.72
N THR A 138 -5.56 4.90 0.90
CA THR A 138 -5.81 3.48 1.16
C THR A 138 -4.75 2.63 0.49
N TYR A 139 -4.18 1.71 1.25
CA TYR A 139 -3.22 0.72 0.76
C TYR A 139 -3.81 -0.67 0.86
N PHE A 140 -3.56 -1.48 -0.16
CA PHE A 140 -3.91 -2.90 -0.18
C PHE A 140 -2.63 -3.71 -0.36
N PHE A 141 -2.49 -4.77 0.42
CA PHE A 141 -1.31 -5.63 0.43
C PHE A 141 -1.71 -7.09 0.25
N GLY A 142 -0.87 -7.87 -0.42
CA GLY A 142 -1.08 -9.31 -0.52
C GLY A 142 -0.88 -9.86 -1.91
N ASN A 143 -1.67 -10.87 -2.23
CA ASN A 143 -1.70 -11.52 -3.55
C ASN A 143 -3.15 -11.69 -4.02
N SER A 144 -3.35 -12.46 -5.10
CA SER A 144 -4.69 -12.69 -5.64
C SER A 144 -5.63 -13.53 -4.75
N ILE A 145 -5.12 -14.11 -3.66
CA ILE A 145 -5.88 -14.98 -2.76
C ILE A 145 -6.19 -14.28 -1.44
N ARG A 146 -5.20 -13.57 -0.89
CA ARG A 146 -5.33 -12.92 0.41
C ARG A 146 -4.89 -11.47 0.30
N VAL A 147 -5.80 -10.56 0.65
CA VAL A 147 -5.59 -9.12 0.63
C VAL A 147 -5.88 -8.55 2.01
N ALA A 148 -4.99 -7.69 2.47
CA ALA A 148 -5.18 -6.86 3.65
C ALA A 148 -5.19 -5.40 3.23
N THR A 149 -5.90 -4.57 3.98
CA THR A 149 -6.03 -3.13 3.72
C THR A 149 -5.62 -2.32 4.93
N ILE A 150 -5.22 -1.08 4.70
CA ILE A 150 -5.07 -0.06 5.72
C ILE A 150 -5.35 1.31 5.11
N TRP A 151 -6.07 2.14 5.86
CA TRP A 151 -6.31 3.53 5.50
C TRP A 151 -5.43 4.44 6.35
N SER A 152 -4.65 5.33 5.72
CA SER A 152 -3.81 6.35 6.36
C SER A 152 -3.09 5.86 7.63
N PRO A 153 -2.05 5.02 7.50
CA PRO A 153 -1.43 4.39 8.66
C PRO A 153 -0.84 5.41 9.64
N ASP A 154 -1.01 5.14 10.94
CA ASP A 154 -0.53 5.97 12.05
C ASP A 154 0.96 6.25 11.97
N SER A 155 1.34 7.49 12.20
CA SER A 155 2.75 7.90 12.32
C SER A 155 3.44 7.08 13.41
N GLY A 156 4.61 6.51 13.06
CA GLY A 156 5.39 5.67 13.96
C GLY A 156 4.93 4.21 14.08
N SER A 157 3.79 3.83 13.47
CA SER A 157 3.35 2.43 13.43
C SER A 157 4.22 1.59 12.49
N ASN A 158 4.22 0.25 12.71
CA ASN A 158 4.88 -0.67 11.77
C ASN A 158 4.20 -0.67 10.39
N CYS A 159 2.91 -0.38 10.33
CA CYS A 159 2.19 -0.25 9.07
C CYS A 159 2.61 1.01 8.30
N LYS A 160 2.89 2.12 8.99
CA LYS A 160 3.48 3.31 8.35
C LYS A 160 4.88 3.03 7.81
N ARG A 161 5.72 2.34 8.59
CA ARG A 161 7.04 1.91 8.11
C ARG A 161 6.94 0.96 6.90
N LEU A 162 5.95 0.07 6.88
CA LEU A 162 5.67 -0.81 5.74
C LEU A 162 5.33 0.00 4.49
N THR A 163 4.39 0.95 4.58
CA THR A 163 4.04 1.81 3.44
C THR A 163 5.24 2.62 2.98
N ASP A 164 6.01 3.22 3.90
CA ASP A 164 7.15 4.07 3.57
C ASP A 164 8.25 3.30 2.83
N VAL A 165 8.62 2.11 3.29
CA VAL A 165 9.67 1.31 2.64
C VAL A 165 9.22 0.82 1.26
N LEU A 166 7.95 0.46 1.10
CA LEU A 166 7.41 0.03 -0.20
C LEU A 166 7.23 1.22 -1.16
N GLU A 167 6.90 2.42 -0.68
CA GLU A 167 6.90 3.64 -1.51
C GLU A 167 8.31 4.04 -1.97
N LYS A 168 9.32 3.90 -1.11
CA LYS A 168 10.73 4.06 -1.50
C LYS A 168 11.10 3.03 -2.59
N ALA A 169 10.69 1.78 -2.43
CA ALA A 169 10.89 0.75 -3.46
C ALA A 169 10.19 1.10 -4.78
N MET A 170 8.96 1.64 -4.73
CA MET A 170 8.29 2.13 -5.93
C MET A 170 9.07 3.26 -6.60
N THR A 171 9.72 4.12 -5.82
CA THR A 171 10.55 5.21 -6.34
C THR A 171 11.82 4.67 -7.00
N ALA A 172 12.52 3.74 -6.36
CA ALA A 172 13.69 3.06 -6.93
C ALA A 172 13.34 2.36 -8.25
N VAL A 173 12.21 1.64 -8.30
CA VAL A 173 11.73 1.01 -9.55
C VAL A 173 11.43 2.04 -10.64
N ARG A 174 10.80 3.17 -10.30
CA ARG A 174 10.51 4.24 -11.26
C ARG A 174 11.77 4.87 -11.83
N ASN A 175 12.82 4.99 -11.01
CA ASN A 175 14.12 5.50 -11.39
C ASN A 175 14.98 4.43 -12.09
N GLN A 176 14.52 3.18 -12.16
CA GLN A 176 15.27 2.01 -12.66
C GLN A 176 16.60 1.80 -11.90
N ASP A 177 16.59 2.10 -10.61
CA ASP A 177 17.75 2.04 -9.71
C ASP A 177 17.71 0.77 -8.85
N GLU A 178 18.46 -0.25 -9.27
CA GLU A 178 18.57 -1.51 -8.53
C GLU A 178 19.40 -1.34 -7.24
N ASP A 179 20.38 -0.45 -7.22
CA ASP A 179 21.23 -0.23 -6.06
C ASP A 179 20.42 0.46 -4.94
N GLU A 180 19.59 1.47 -5.28
CA GLU A 180 18.67 2.08 -4.33
C GLU A 180 17.68 1.03 -3.79
N LEU A 181 17.18 0.12 -4.65
CA LEU A 181 16.30 -0.96 -4.22
C LEU A 181 16.99 -1.90 -3.23
N LYS A 182 18.24 -2.28 -3.48
CA LYS A 182 19.06 -3.12 -2.59
C LYS A 182 19.41 -2.41 -1.28
N ALA A 183 19.60 -1.10 -1.31
CA ALA A 183 19.87 -0.31 -0.12
C ALA A 183 18.72 -0.34 0.91
N LEU A 184 17.49 -0.69 0.48
CA LEU A 184 16.34 -0.86 1.37
C LEU A 184 16.32 -2.20 2.11
N LEU A 185 17.11 -3.21 1.70
CA LEU A 185 17.05 -4.56 2.25
C LEU A 185 17.23 -4.61 3.78
N PRO A 186 18.15 -3.88 4.42
CA PRO A 186 18.26 -3.90 5.89
C PRO A 186 16.98 -3.47 6.60
N GLU A 187 16.25 -2.47 6.06
CA GLU A 187 14.97 -2.03 6.61
C GLU A 187 13.87 -3.06 6.34
N VAL A 188 13.83 -3.65 5.14
CA VAL A 188 12.90 -4.71 4.74
C VAL A 188 13.03 -5.92 5.65
N GLU A 189 14.25 -6.41 5.88
CA GLU A 189 14.52 -7.57 6.75
C GLU A 189 14.18 -7.28 8.20
N SER A 190 14.61 -6.12 8.72
CA SER A 190 14.27 -5.69 10.09
C SER A 190 12.77 -5.64 10.32
N LEU A 191 12.02 -5.06 9.37
CA LEU A 191 10.58 -4.94 9.49
C LEU A 191 9.86 -6.30 9.31
N THR A 192 10.39 -7.17 8.47
CA THR A 192 9.92 -8.55 8.32
C THR A 192 9.99 -9.31 9.65
N GLU A 193 11.11 -9.19 10.38
CA GLU A 193 11.26 -9.81 11.69
C GLU A 193 10.28 -9.23 12.73
N VAL A 194 9.95 -7.96 12.65
CA VAL A 194 8.89 -7.36 13.50
C VAL A 194 7.55 -8.03 13.22
N PHE A 195 7.15 -8.15 11.96
CA PHE A 195 5.86 -8.78 11.63
C PHE A 195 5.82 -10.27 11.94
N LYS A 196 6.92 -11.01 11.78
CA LYS A 196 7.02 -12.41 12.21
C LYS A 196 6.77 -12.59 13.71
N LYS A 197 7.27 -11.65 14.53
CA LYS A 197 7.08 -11.68 16.01
C LYS A 197 5.64 -11.33 16.42
N LEU A 198 4.95 -10.53 15.62
CA LEU A 198 3.55 -10.14 15.85
C LEU A 198 2.56 -11.23 15.42
N TYR A 199 2.99 -12.20 14.62
CA TYR A 199 2.15 -13.34 14.22
C TYR A 199 1.84 -14.19 15.47
N PRO A 200 0.56 -14.44 15.80
CA PRO A 200 0.24 -15.31 16.92
C PRO A 200 0.84 -16.70 16.64
N LYS A 201 1.70 -17.15 17.52
CA LYS A 201 2.14 -18.54 17.52
C LYS A 201 0.97 -19.34 18.10
N ASP A 202 0.39 -20.22 17.30
CA ASP A 202 -0.55 -21.24 17.76
C ASP A 202 0.08 -22.10 18.86
#